data_83daa9ee6b71b0fcb09a61e113d56baa
#
_entry.id   83daa9ee6b71b0fcb09a61e113d56baa
#
_cell.length_a   1.000
_cell.length_b   1.000
_cell.length_c   1.000
_cell.angle_alpha   90.00
_cell.angle_beta   90.00
_cell.angle_gamma   90.00
#
_symmetry.space_group_name_H-M   'P 1'
#
loop_
_entity.id
_entity.type
_entity.pdbx_description
1 polymer ?
#
loop_
_entity_poly.entity_id
_entity_poly.type
_entity_poly.pdbx_seq_one_letter_code
_entity_poly.pdbx_strand_id
1 'polypeptide(L)'
;MSELILIVDDEPGILSTLGGILSDEGYSTLTTTSGESALTLYEEKRPAVVFLDIWLADRDGLETLQALREADPTAAVVMMSGHGTTSTAVKAIKMGAYDYLEKPLSYKRAVDAAAGALEYKRTLQAGAAQVAPERRRDRGEAERRLSAAPDLPLLAETGRNQRTLRHSTVVYGLGLHSGQRTGMVLQPLPENSGIHFVTLPTGVEIPAHVSAVAETDYATTLAGEGESIRTVEHLLSALHAYGVGNLLIKVHGEIPVLDGSALEFCKVLEEIGVAEQVEPQREVVIDRRYEVNGAGEKVLAIEPADELSVSYLLRYPPPVGEQFYELKVTSSDVYKREIAPARTFGFMKDLKMLNELGLGSGGRLDNFILVGEDDVINTELRFPDEFVRHKILDIIGDLYLLGYPIRGKVTARLTGHRDNIALLRRIISG
;
A
#
# COMPACT_ATOMS: atom_id res chain seq x y z
N MET A 1 3.14 -16.15 31.52
CA MET A 1 2.74 -17.47 30.97
C MET A 1 3.20 -17.47 29.53
N SER A 2 3.80 -18.56 29.04
CA SER A 2 4.21 -18.64 27.63
C SER A 2 2.95 -18.72 26.74
N GLU A 3 2.97 -18.02 25.61
CA GLU A 3 1.87 -18.05 24.66
C GLU A 3 1.80 -19.43 23.98
N LEU A 4 0.58 -19.92 23.77
CA LEU A 4 0.34 -21.24 23.20
C LEU A 4 0.18 -21.12 21.67
N ILE A 5 0.94 -21.92 20.91
CA ILE A 5 0.87 -21.98 19.45
C ILE A 5 0.43 -23.39 19.03
N LEU A 6 -0.57 -23.47 18.16
CA LEU A 6 -1.02 -24.71 17.54
C LEU A 6 -0.34 -24.86 16.16
N ILE A 7 0.25 -26.02 15.90
CA ILE A 7 0.87 -26.36 14.62
C ILE A 7 0.10 -27.52 14.00
N VAL A 8 -0.38 -27.32 12.77
CA VAL A 8 -1.21 -28.28 12.03
C VAL A 8 -0.52 -28.62 10.71
N ASP A 9 -0.04 -29.86 10.57
CA ASP A 9 0.70 -30.29 9.40
C ASP A 9 0.69 -31.82 9.35
N ASP A 10 0.45 -32.44 8.21
CA ASP A 10 0.43 -33.93 8.09
C ASP A 10 1.83 -34.55 8.03
N GLU A 11 2.88 -33.71 7.89
CA GLU A 11 4.27 -34.13 7.92
C GLU A 11 4.86 -34.11 9.36
N PRO A 12 5.14 -35.27 10.02
CA PRO A 12 5.69 -35.28 11.39
C PRO A 12 7.03 -34.53 11.53
N GLY A 13 7.83 -34.49 10.45
CA GLY A 13 9.09 -33.75 10.41
C GLY A 13 8.91 -32.25 10.55
N ILE A 14 7.87 -31.67 9.94
CA ILE A 14 7.52 -30.24 10.06
C ILE A 14 7.04 -29.94 11.47
N LEU A 15 6.13 -30.76 12.01
CA LEU A 15 5.63 -30.62 13.39
C LEU A 15 6.78 -30.60 14.41
N SER A 16 7.73 -31.52 14.28
CA SER A 16 8.89 -31.59 15.18
C SER A 16 9.82 -30.41 15.03
N THR A 17 10.16 -30.04 13.79
CA THR A 17 11.11 -28.95 13.52
C THR A 17 10.54 -27.61 13.93
N LEU A 18 9.31 -27.28 13.49
CA LEU A 18 8.67 -26.01 13.82
C LEU A 18 8.33 -25.92 15.32
N GLY A 19 7.88 -27.03 15.91
CA GLY A 19 7.66 -27.13 17.36
C GLY A 19 8.93 -26.89 18.17
N GLY A 20 10.06 -27.43 17.73
CA GLY A 20 11.39 -27.16 18.33
C GLY A 20 11.78 -25.69 18.24
N ILE A 21 11.73 -25.12 17.03
CA ILE A 21 12.05 -23.69 16.80
C ILE A 21 11.24 -22.78 17.72
N LEU A 22 9.92 -22.96 17.79
CA LEU A 22 9.04 -22.13 18.60
C LEU A 22 9.21 -22.35 20.11
N SER A 23 9.52 -23.59 20.51
CA SER A 23 9.82 -23.90 21.92
C SER A 23 11.14 -23.27 22.37
N ASP A 24 12.17 -23.24 21.53
CA ASP A 24 13.45 -22.58 21.82
C ASP A 24 13.29 -21.06 22.02
N GLU A 25 12.29 -20.46 21.37
CA GLU A 25 11.90 -19.03 21.55
C GLU A 25 10.95 -18.80 22.74
N GLY A 26 10.66 -19.86 23.52
CA GLY A 26 9.89 -19.75 24.76
C GLY A 26 8.36 -19.85 24.58
N TYR A 27 7.87 -20.25 23.41
CA TYR A 27 6.46 -20.54 23.19
C TYR A 27 6.10 -21.95 23.65
N SER A 28 4.85 -22.13 24.09
CA SER A 28 4.28 -23.48 24.28
C SER A 28 3.66 -23.95 22.96
N THR A 29 3.91 -25.19 22.56
CA THR A 29 3.41 -25.70 21.29
C THR A 29 2.47 -26.88 21.47
N LEU A 30 1.40 -26.94 20.67
CA LEU A 30 0.54 -28.10 20.43
C LEU A 30 0.66 -28.49 18.97
N THR A 31 0.63 -29.77 18.69
CA THR A 31 0.74 -30.28 17.31
C THR A 31 -0.42 -31.21 16.98
N THR A 32 -0.88 -31.18 15.73
CA THR A 32 -1.84 -32.16 15.18
C THR A 32 -1.60 -32.35 13.69
N THR A 33 -1.97 -33.52 13.17
CA THR A 33 -1.88 -33.85 11.74
C THR A 33 -3.21 -33.69 11.00
N SER A 34 -4.25 -33.22 11.68
CA SER A 34 -5.64 -33.23 11.20
C SER A 34 -6.29 -31.86 11.33
N GLY A 35 -6.95 -31.40 10.28
CA GLY A 35 -7.72 -30.14 10.28
C GLY A 35 -8.93 -30.20 11.20
N GLU A 36 -9.61 -31.36 11.31
CA GLU A 36 -10.74 -31.54 12.25
C GLU A 36 -10.28 -31.48 13.71
N SER A 37 -9.15 -32.14 14.02
CA SER A 37 -8.54 -32.09 15.35
C SER A 37 -8.07 -30.66 15.69
N ALA A 38 -7.61 -29.89 14.70
CA ALA A 38 -7.18 -28.51 14.88
C ALA A 38 -8.35 -27.61 15.35
N LEU A 39 -9.54 -27.79 14.78
CA LEU A 39 -10.74 -27.05 15.20
C LEU A 39 -11.11 -27.37 16.66
N THR A 40 -11.13 -28.65 17.02
CA THR A 40 -11.39 -29.11 18.40
C THR A 40 -10.37 -28.55 19.39
N LEU A 41 -9.07 -28.65 19.06
CA LEU A 41 -7.98 -28.11 19.89
C LEU A 41 -8.04 -26.58 20.01
N TYR A 42 -8.45 -25.89 18.95
CA TYR A 42 -8.63 -24.44 18.99
C TYR A 42 -9.72 -24.03 19.95
N GLU A 43 -10.87 -24.70 19.92
CA GLU A 43 -11.99 -24.42 20.82
C GLU A 43 -11.65 -24.71 22.28
N GLU A 44 -10.95 -25.83 22.56
CA GLU A 44 -10.60 -26.26 23.92
C GLU A 44 -9.45 -25.47 24.54
N LYS A 45 -8.40 -25.21 23.77
CA LYS A 45 -7.13 -24.67 24.27
C LYS A 45 -6.92 -23.19 23.96
N ARG A 46 -7.69 -22.62 23.02
CA ARG A 46 -7.61 -21.20 22.62
C ARG A 46 -6.18 -20.75 22.33
N PRO A 47 -5.45 -21.41 21.43
CA PRO A 47 -4.09 -21.01 21.11
C PRO A 47 -4.03 -19.56 20.64
N ALA A 48 -2.90 -18.91 20.92
CA ALA A 48 -2.69 -17.53 20.54
C ALA A 48 -2.46 -17.40 19.02
N VAL A 49 -1.77 -18.37 18.43
CA VAL A 49 -1.48 -18.45 16.99
C VAL A 49 -1.69 -19.88 16.50
N VAL A 50 -2.10 -20.02 15.23
CA VAL A 50 -2.19 -21.32 14.54
C VAL A 50 -1.28 -21.26 13.31
N PHE A 51 -0.32 -22.18 13.20
CA PHE A 51 0.36 -22.49 11.95
C PHE A 51 -0.39 -23.64 11.28
N LEU A 52 -0.85 -23.46 10.05
CA LEU A 52 -1.78 -24.37 9.39
C LEU A 52 -1.29 -24.70 7.96
N ASP A 53 -1.01 -25.98 7.72
CA ASP A 53 -0.72 -26.42 6.36
C ASP A 53 -1.96 -26.36 5.47
N ILE A 54 -1.75 -26.05 4.18
CA ILE A 54 -2.81 -26.04 3.17
C ILE A 54 -3.24 -27.46 2.81
N TRP A 55 -2.28 -28.36 2.65
CA TRP A 55 -2.52 -29.72 2.19
C TRP A 55 -2.52 -30.70 3.36
N LEU A 56 -3.71 -30.92 3.94
CA LEU A 56 -3.91 -31.92 4.98
C LEU A 56 -4.67 -33.12 4.40
N ALA A 57 -4.40 -34.31 4.93
CA ALA A 57 -4.94 -35.57 4.41
C ALA A 57 -6.47 -35.71 4.62
N ASP A 58 -7.03 -35.07 5.66
CA ASP A 58 -8.43 -35.21 6.08
C ASP A 58 -9.30 -34.05 5.61
N ARG A 59 -8.78 -32.82 5.61
CA ARG A 59 -9.52 -31.61 5.31
C ARG A 59 -8.61 -30.54 4.71
N ASP A 60 -9.05 -29.84 3.67
CA ASP A 60 -8.33 -28.72 3.08
C ASP A 60 -8.02 -27.65 4.15
N GLY A 61 -6.76 -27.21 4.23
CA GLY A 61 -6.34 -26.19 5.18
C GLY A 61 -7.06 -24.85 4.97
N LEU A 62 -7.48 -24.51 3.75
CA LEU A 62 -8.29 -23.33 3.50
C LEU A 62 -9.71 -23.46 4.09
N GLU A 63 -10.32 -24.65 4.03
CA GLU A 63 -11.61 -24.91 4.69
C GLU A 63 -11.46 -24.86 6.21
N THR A 64 -10.34 -25.35 6.75
CA THR A 64 -10.00 -25.26 8.18
C THR A 64 -9.80 -23.82 8.61
N LEU A 65 -9.09 -23.00 7.82
CA LEU A 65 -8.95 -21.56 8.05
C LEU A 65 -10.31 -20.86 8.11
N GLN A 66 -11.19 -21.14 7.15
CA GLN A 66 -12.52 -20.56 7.11
C GLN A 66 -13.30 -20.87 8.39
N ALA A 67 -13.32 -22.14 8.79
CA ALA A 67 -14.02 -22.56 10.01
C ALA A 67 -13.44 -21.92 11.28
N LEU A 68 -12.11 -21.79 11.40
CA LEU A 68 -11.45 -21.07 12.49
C LEU A 68 -11.88 -19.59 12.54
N ARG A 69 -11.95 -18.94 11.39
CA ARG A 69 -12.35 -17.51 11.29
C ARG A 69 -13.83 -17.29 11.54
N GLU A 70 -14.69 -18.23 11.19
CA GLU A 70 -16.12 -18.22 11.53
C GLU A 70 -16.36 -18.40 13.03
N ALA A 71 -15.60 -19.30 13.67
CA ALA A 71 -15.66 -19.54 15.11
C ALA A 71 -15.01 -18.42 15.95
N ASP A 72 -13.93 -17.82 15.47
CA ASP A 72 -13.23 -16.72 16.12
C ASP A 72 -12.70 -15.72 15.07
N PRO A 73 -13.41 -14.60 14.82
CA PRO A 73 -12.95 -13.54 13.93
C PRO A 73 -11.60 -12.92 14.30
N THR A 74 -11.09 -13.17 15.50
CA THR A 74 -9.77 -12.71 15.96
C THR A 74 -8.67 -13.78 15.85
N ALA A 75 -8.98 -14.97 15.33
CA ALA A 75 -8.00 -16.04 15.17
C ALA A 75 -6.82 -15.59 14.30
N ALA A 76 -5.61 -15.69 14.85
CA ALA A 76 -4.38 -15.38 14.11
C ALA A 76 -3.84 -16.67 13.49
N VAL A 77 -4.01 -16.85 12.20
CA VAL A 77 -3.62 -18.06 11.46
C VAL A 77 -2.51 -17.74 10.45
N VAL A 78 -1.40 -18.44 10.54
CA VAL A 78 -0.28 -18.42 9.60
C VAL A 78 -0.40 -19.67 8.72
N MET A 79 -0.63 -19.50 7.43
CA MET A 79 -0.71 -20.63 6.50
C MET A 79 0.68 -21.10 6.09
N MET A 80 0.84 -22.39 5.85
CA MET A 80 2.08 -23.01 5.37
C MET A 80 1.82 -23.81 4.09
N SER A 81 2.77 -23.86 3.16
CA SER A 81 2.64 -24.68 1.96
C SER A 81 3.98 -25.08 1.35
N GLY A 82 4.10 -26.32 0.90
CA GLY A 82 5.26 -26.83 0.15
C GLY A 82 5.19 -26.60 -1.36
N HIS A 83 3.99 -26.43 -1.92
CA HIS A 83 3.74 -26.32 -3.36
C HIS A 83 2.70 -25.22 -3.67
N GLY A 84 2.69 -24.14 -2.89
CA GLY A 84 1.71 -23.08 -3.07
C GLY A 84 1.97 -22.25 -4.32
N THR A 85 0.94 -22.12 -5.16
CA THR A 85 0.94 -21.10 -6.21
C THR A 85 0.64 -19.75 -5.57
N THR A 86 1.06 -18.65 -6.21
CA THR A 86 0.72 -17.28 -5.78
C THR A 86 -0.80 -17.10 -5.56
N SER A 87 -1.61 -17.81 -6.37
CA SER A 87 -3.08 -17.79 -6.24
C SER A 87 -3.59 -18.40 -4.92
N THR A 88 -2.93 -19.46 -4.42
CA THR A 88 -3.32 -20.11 -3.16
C THR A 88 -2.98 -19.23 -1.95
N ALA A 89 -1.82 -18.60 -1.97
CA ALA A 89 -1.42 -17.63 -0.95
C ALA A 89 -2.42 -16.46 -0.88
N VAL A 90 -2.76 -15.88 -2.04
CA VAL A 90 -3.76 -14.81 -2.15
C VAL A 90 -5.12 -15.25 -1.62
N LYS A 91 -5.55 -16.49 -1.94
CA LYS A 91 -6.83 -17.01 -1.43
C LYS A 91 -6.82 -17.14 0.10
N ALA A 92 -5.75 -17.71 0.68
CA ALA A 92 -5.62 -17.88 2.12
C ALA A 92 -5.74 -16.55 2.88
N ILE A 93 -5.07 -15.51 2.38
CA ILE A 93 -5.10 -14.20 3.00
C ILE A 93 -6.47 -13.51 2.80
N LYS A 94 -7.09 -13.62 1.63
CA LYS A 94 -8.46 -13.13 1.40
C LYS A 94 -9.46 -13.79 2.38
N MET A 95 -9.19 -14.99 2.81
CA MET A 95 -9.98 -15.72 3.81
C MET A 95 -9.63 -15.34 5.27
N GLY A 96 -8.67 -14.43 5.46
CA GLY A 96 -8.34 -13.86 6.76
C GLY A 96 -7.15 -14.51 7.47
N ALA A 97 -6.28 -15.25 6.76
CA ALA A 97 -4.99 -15.64 7.31
C ALA A 97 -4.14 -14.40 7.62
N TYR A 98 -3.38 -14.45 8.71
CA TYR A 98 -2.44 -13.40 9.08
C TYR A 98 -1.24 -13.33 8.12
N ASP A 99 -0.64 -14.49 7.80
CA ASP A 99 0.53 -14.60 6.93
C ASP A 99 0.51 -15.95 6.18
N TYR A 100 1.41 -16.06 5.20
CA TYR A 100 1.62 -17.25 4.40
C TYR A 100 3.12 -17.55 4.30
N LEU A 101 3.51 -18.76 4.68
CA LEU A 101 4.88 -19.24 4.66
C LEU A 101 5.05 -20.37 3.64
N GLU A 102 6.07 -20.25 2.81
CA GLU A 102 6.47 -21.30 1.88
C GLU A 102 7.49 -22.23 2.54
N LYS A 103 7.25 -23.54 2.46
CA LYS A 103 8.20 -24.56 2.91
C LYS A 103 9.35 -24.68 1.88
N PRO A 104 10.62 -24.87 2.29
CA PRO A 104 11.07 -25.11 3.66
C PRO A 104 11.10 -23.86 4.53
N LEU A 105 10.61 -23.99 5.76
CA LEU A 105 10.56 -22.90 6.73
C LEU A 105 11.95 -22.58 7.26
N SER A 106 12.39 -21.32 7.13
CA SER A 106 13.60 -20.87 7.82
C SER A 106 13.28 -20.49 9.27
N TYR A 107 14.24 -20.70 10.18
CA TYR A 107 14.15 -20.35 11.59
C TYR A 107 13.60 -18.91 11.78
N LYS A 108 14.29 -17.93 11.17
CA LYS A 108 13.91 -16.51 11.30
C LYS A 108 12.48 -16.27 10.86
N ARG A 109 12.05 -16.81 9.71
CA ARG A 109 10.69 -16.59 9.20
C ARG A 109 9.61 -17.18 10.09
N ALA A 110 9.85 -18.35 10.67
CA ALA A 110 8.92 -18.98 11.60
C ALA A 110 8.74 -18.12 12.87
N VAL A 111 9.85 -17.62 13.43
CA VAL A 111 9.85 -16.78 14.63
C VAL A 111 9.20 -15.42 14.37
N ASP A 112 9.57 -14.75 13.27
CA ASP A 112 9.00 -13.45 12.88
C ASP A 112 7.48 -13.56 12.64
N ALA A 113 7.02 -14.64 12.00
CA ALA A 113 5.61 -14.88 11.76
C ALA A 113 4.83 -15.15 13.06
N ALA A 114 5.40 -15.92 14.00
CA ALA A 114 4.77 -16.17 15.30
C ALA A 114 4.62 -14.88 16.10
N ALA A 115 5.70 -14.09 16.20
CA ALA A 115 5.70 -12.82 16.94
C ALA A 115 4.70 -11.82 16.33
N GLY A 116 4.69 -11.66 14.99
CA GLY A 116 3.77 -10.76 14.31
C GLY A 116 2.31 -11.21 14.40
N ALA A 117 2.02 -12.52 14.32
CA ALA A 117 0.67 -13.06 14.48
C ALA A 117 0.12 -12.84 15.90
N LEU A 118 0.97 -12.95 16.92
CA LEU A 118 0.61 -12.65 18.30
C LEU A 118 0.22 -11.18 18.49
N GLU A 119 1.00 -10.27 17.95
CA GLU A 119 0.72 -8.84 18.02
C GLU A 119 -0.53 -8.48 17.25
N TYR A 120 -0.72 -9.06 16.06
CA TYR A 120 -1.96 -8.94 15.28
C TYR A 120 -3.20 -9.37 16.08
N LYS A 121 -3.15 -10.52 16.77
CA LYS A 121 -4.25 -10.99 17.62
C LYS A 121 -4.55 -10.02 18.76
N ARG A 122 -3.51 -9.52 19.42
CA ARG A 122 -3.66 -8.51 20.51
C ARG A 122 -4.32 -7.24 20.02
N THR A 123 -3.94 -6.78 18.83
CA THR A 123 -4.55 -5.60 18.19
C THR A 123 -6.02 -5.81 17.86
N LEU A 124 -6.38 -6.99 17.32
CA LEU A 124 -7.78 -7.34 17.06
C LEU A 124 -8.61 -7.42 18.35
N GLN A 125 -8.06 -8.03 19.40
CA GLN A 125 -8.74 -8.15 20.69
C GLN A 125 -8.87 -6.79 21.41
N ALA A 126 -7.87 -5.94 21.34
CA ALA A 126 -7.95 -4.57 21.84
C ALA A 126 -8.98 -3.74 21.06
N GLY A 127 -9.08 -3.91 19.75
CA GLY A 127 -10.11 -3.31 18.91
C GLY A 127 -11.51 -3.81 19.26
N ALA A 128 -11.69 -5.10 19.51
CA ALA A 128 -12.97 -5.69 19.92
C ALA A 128 -13.39 -5.28 21.34
N ALA A 129 -12.46 -5.13 22.27
CA ALA A 129 -12.73 -4.69 23.63
C ALA A 129 -13.08 -3.19 23.76
N GLN A 130 -12.72 -2.38 22.75
CA GLN A 130 -13.00 -0.94 22.67
C GLN A 130 -14.32 -0.60 21.98
N VAL A 131 -15.14 -1.57 21.58
CA VAL A 131 -16.47 -1.36 21.00
C VAL A 131 -17.58 -1.17 22.08
N ALA A 132 -17.24 -1.05 23.36
CA ALA A 132 -18.15 -0.57 24.40
C ALA A 132 -18.22 0.98 24.43
N PRO A 133 -19.32 1.63 24.90
CA PRO A 133 -19.81 2.94 24.44
C PRO A 133 -19.02 4.19 24.86
N GLU A 134 -17.77 4.11 25.23
CA GLU A 134 -16.97 5.27 25.64
C GLU A 134 -16.32 6.09 24.49
N ARG A 135 -16.36 5.61 23.24
CA ARG A 135 -15.74 6.30 22.09
C ARG A 135 -16.48 7.54 21.56
N ARG A 136 -17.59 7.96 22.18
CA ARG A 136 -18.26 9.21 21.77
C ARG A 136 -17.55 10.49 22.21
N ARG A 137 -16.62 10.44 23.18
CA ARG A 137 -15.91 11.64 23.65
C ARG A 137 -14.59 11.91 22.93
N ASP A 138 -13.86 10.89 22.51
CA ASP A 138 -12.57 11.07 21.81
C ASP A 138 -12.71 11.36 20.32
N ARG A 139 -13.82 10.93 19.67
CA ARG A 139 -14.11 11.32 18.28
C ARG A 139 -14.16 12.84 18.10
N GLY A 140 -14.67 13.57 19.04
CA GLY A 140 -14.78 15.04 18.97
C GLY A 140 -13.43 15.78 19.03
N GLU A 141 -12.37 15.19 19.60
CA GLU A 141 -11.03 15.78 19.61
C GLU A 141 -10.20 15.34 18.40
N ALA A 142 -10.32 14.10 17.95
CA ALA A 142 -9.72 13.64 16.69
C ALA A 142 -10.38 14.34 15.49
N GLU A 143 -11.72 14.46 15.49
CA GLU A 143 -12.45 15.23 14.47
C GLU A 143 -12.10 16.72 14.51
N ARG A 144 -11.84 17.32 15.68
CA ARG A 144 -11.37 18.71 15.78
C ARG A 144 -9.91 18.89 15.39
N ARG A 145 -9.04 17.88 15.54
CA ARG A 145 -7.67 17.92 15.02
C ARG A 145 -7.63 17.72 13.50
N LEU A 146 -8.54 16.92 12.94
CA LEU A 146 -8.70 16.70 11.50
C LEU A 146 -9.44 17.87 10.81
N SER A 147 -10.32 18.58 11.51
CA SER A 147 -11.03 19.77 10.96
C SER A 147 -10.19 21.04 10.92
N ALA A 148 -8.99 21.04 11.47
CA ALA A 148 -8.01 22.09 11.27
C ALA A 148 -7.14 21.80 10.04
N ALA A 149 -7.76 21.46 8.89
CA ALA A 149 -7.09 21.63 7.62
C ALA A 149 -6.70 23.13 7.54
N PRO A 150 -5.43 23.47 7.25
CA PRO A 150 -5.05 24.86 7.04
C PRO A 150 -5.98 25.43 5.97
N ASP A 151 -6.29 26.73 6.04
CA ASP A 151 -7.11 27.45 5.07
C ASP A 151 -6.53 27.25 3.67
N LEU A 152 -6.93 26.15 3.04
CA LEU A 152 -6.60 25.89 1.64
C LEU A 152 -7.32 26.95 0.81
N PRO A 153 -6.62 27.64 -0.09
CA PRO A 153 -7.28 28.60 -0.96
C PRO A 153 -8.34 27.86 -1.78
N LEU A 154 -9.60 28.22 -1.57
CA LEU A 154 -10.76 27.76 -2.33
C LEU A 154 -10.98 26.25 -2.41
N LEU A 155 -11.48 25.65 -1.31
CA LEU A 155 -12.20 24.38 -1.40
C LEU A 155 -13.59 24.64 -1.98
N ALA A 156 -13.90 23.98 -3.10
CA ALA A 156 -15.22 24.00 -3.74
C ALA A 156 -15.82 22.59 -3.78
N GLU A 157 -17.16 22.52 -3.78
CA GLU A 157 -17.86 21.25 -4.01
C GLU A 157 -17.80 20.85 -5.49
N THR A 158 -17.54 19.58 -5.76
CA THR A 158 -17.40 19.07 -7.14
C THR A 158 -18.74 18.74 -7.80
N GLY A 159 -19.84 18.76 -7.04
CA GLY A 159 -21.14 18.22 -7.48
C GLY A 159 -21.20 16.67 -7.51
N ARG A 160 -20.17 16.00 -7.01
CA ARG A 160 -20.11 14.55 -6.81
C ARG A 160 -20.05 14.23 -5.32
N ASN A 161 -20.39 13.00 -4.96
CA ASN A 161 -20.26 12.53 -3.59
C ASN A 161 -18.85 12.00 -3.32
N GLN A 162 -18.48 11.99 -2.03
CA GLN A 162 -17.27 11.33 -1.55
C GLN A 162 -17.33 9.83 -1.86
N ARG A 163 -16.15 9.19 -1.90
CA ARG A 163 -16.04 7.77 -2.24
C ARG A 163 -15.08 7.06 -1.32
N THR A 164 -15.42 5.78 -1.08
CA THR A 164 -14.58 4.80 -0.39
C THR A 164 -14.66 3.45 -1.12
N LEU A 165 -14.03 2.40 -0.59
CA LEU A 165 -14.17 1.04 -1.12
C LEU A 165 -15.46 0.39 -0.62
N ARG A 166 -16.01 -0.57 -1.39
CA ARG A 166 -17.18 -1.35 -0.94
C ARG A 166 -16.82 -2.33 0.18
N HIS A 167 -15.63 -2.91 0.11
CA HIS A 167 -15.14 -3.90 1.05
C HIS A 167 -13.65 -3.70 1.33
N SER A 168 -13.19 -4.19 2.48
CA SER A 168 -11.75 -4.28 2.76
C SER A 168 -11.09 -5.31 1.85
N THR A 169 -9.84 -5.07 1.50
CA THR A 169 -9.02 -6.00 0.72
C THR A 169 -7.58 -5.98 1.16
N VAL A 170 -6.83 -6.98 0.69
CA VAL A 170 -5.38 -7.07 0.91
C VAL A 170 -4.67 -7.16 -0.42
N VAL A 171 -3.60 -6.38 -0.54
CA VAL A 171 -2.71 -6.38 -1.71
C VAL A 171 -1.33 -6.82 -1.25
N TYR A 172 -0.73 -7.76 -1.97
CA TYR A 172 0.62 -8.26 -1.67
C TYR A 172 1.59 -7.97 -2.78
N GLY A 173 2.85 -7.77 -2.41
CA GLY A 173 3.93 -7.61 -3.36
C GLY A 173 5.28 -7.44 -2.66
N LEU A 174 6.24 -6.93 -3.41
CA LEU A 174 7.56 -6.54 -2.92
C LEU A 174 7.61 -5.02 -2.80
N GLY A 175 8.26 -4.51 -1.75
CA GLY A 175 8.68 -3.12 -1.72
C GLY A 175 9.79 -2.91 -2.74
N LEU A 176 9.71 -1.86 -3.55
CA LEU A 176 10.70 -1.56 -4.61
C LEU A 176 12.09 -1.33 -4.03
N HIS A 177 12.16 -0.58 -2.95
CA HIS A 177 13.44 -0.17 -2.36
C HIS A 177 13.90 -1.16 -1.30
N SER A 178 13.01 -1.62 -0.43
CA SER A 178 13.35 -2.56 0.65
C SER A 178 13.60 -3.99 0.16
N GLY A 179 13.00 -4.40 -0.95
CA GLY A 179 13.01 -5.78 -1.42
C GLY A 179 12.28 -6.76 -0.50
N GLN A 180 11.60 -6.25 0.52
CA GLN A 180 10.82 -7.06 1.44
C GLN A 180 9.45 -7.39 0.87
N ARG A 181 8.97 -8.61 1.11
CA ARG A 181 7.57 -8.94 0.85
C ARG A 181 6.71 -8.18 1.85
N THR A 182 5.78 -7.41 1.36
CA THR A 182 4.86 -6.61 2.16
C THR A 182 3.42 -6.88 1.76
N GLY A 183 2.54 -6.88 2.76
CA GLY A 183 1.10 -6.90 2.58
C GLY A 183 0.51 -5.55 2.96
N MET A 184 -0.46 -5.10 2.21
CA MET A 184 -1.18 -3.86 2.45
C MET A 184 -2.67 -4.14 2.56
N VAL A 185 -3.29 -3.71 3.67
CA VAL A 185 -4.75 -3.80 3.85
C VAL A 185 -5.37 -2.47 3.47
N LEU A 186 -6.31 -2.48 2.54
CA LEU A 186 -7.17 -1.34 2.21
C LEU A 186 -8.51 -1.51 2.91
N GLN A 187 -8.90 -0.56 3.75
CA GLN A 187 -10.12 -0.62 4.54
C GLN A 187 -10.94 0.65 4.35
N PRO A 188 -12.24 0.54 3.97
CA PRO A 188 -13.10 1.71 3.81
C PRO A 188 -13.26 2.47 5.12
N LEU A 189 -13.30 3.80 5.03
CA LEU A 189 -13.59 4.70 6.13
C LEU A 189 -14.91 5.48 5.89
N PRO A 190 -15.55 5.99 6.96
CA PRO A 190 -16.69 6.90 6.85
C PRO A 190 -16.35 8.18 6.10
N GLU A 191 -17.38 8.97 5.79
CA GLU A 191 -17.25 10.29 5.19
C GLU A 191 -16.35 11.22 6.01
N ASN A 192 -15.65 12.12 5.32
CA ASN A 192 -14.77 13.12 5.91
C ASN A 192 -13.59 12.56 6.72
N SER A 193 -13.28 11.26 6.57
CA SER A 193 -12.14 10.65 7.24
C SER A 193 -10.81 11.02 6.57
N GLY A 194 -10.78 11.19 5.25
CA GLY A 194 -9.53 11.29 4.50
C GLY A 194 -8.83 9.94 4.29
N ILE A 195 -7.62 10.01 3.76
CA ILE A 195 -6.75 8.83 3.56
C ILE A 195 -5.71 8.80 4.67
N HIS A 196 -5.64 7.68 5.38
CA HIS A 196 -4.70 7.45 6.47
C HIS A 196 -3.91 6.18 6.25
N PHE A 197 -2.62 6.25 6.51
CA PHE A 197 -1.74 5.10 6.59
C PHE A 197 -1.55 4.68 8.04
N VAL A 198 -1.47 3.38 8.28
CA VAL A 198 -1.12 2.81 9.57
C VAL A 198 0.05 1.85 9.38
N THR A 199 1.13 2.09 10.09
CA THR A 199 2.30 1.22 10.07
C THR A 199 2.05 -0.06 10.84
N LEU A 200 2.51 -1.18 10.32
CA LEU A 200 2.47 -2.47 11.00
C LEU A 200 3.89 -2.86 11.44
N PRO A 201 4.08 -3.43 12.64
CA PRO A 201 3.06 -3.78 13.64
C PRO A 201 2.74 -2.65 14.64
N THR A 202 3.41 -1.49 14.56
CA THR A 202 3.39 -0.44 15.60
C THR A 202 2.04 0.27 15.74
N GLY A 203 1.22 0.28 14.69
CA GLY A 203 -0.09 0.93 14.71
C GLY A 203 -0.04 2.47 14.63
N VAL A 204 1.13 3.05 14.33
CA VAL A 204 1.27 4.50 14.16
C VAL A 204 0.48 4.95 12.94
N GLU A 205 -0.38 5.94 13.14
CA GLU A 205 -1.21 6.54 12.09
C GLU A 205 -0.52 7.75 11.47
N ILE A 206 -0.40 7.75 10.13
CA ILE A 206 0.24 8.80 9.36
C ILE A 206 -0.76 9.28 8.30
N PRO A 207 -1.20 10.55 8.30
CA PRO A 207 -2.13 11.05 7.30
C PRO A 207 -1.48 11.10 5.91
N ALA A 208 -2.23 10.80 4.87
CA ALA A 208 -1.83 11.04 3.48
C ALA A 208 -1.88 12.55 3.17
N HIS A 209 -0.98 13.29 3.77
CA HIS A 209 -0.96 14.75 3.67
C HIS A 209 0.48 15.26 3.53
N VAL A 210 0.65 16.37 2.81
CA VAL A 210 1.97 16.98 2.53
C VAL A 210 2.76 17.35 3.80
N SER A 211 2.10 17.58 4.94
CA SER A 211 2.76 17.82 6.23
C SER A 211 3.50 16.59 6.78
N ALA A 212 3.10 15.39 6.36
CA ALA A 212 3.73 14.14 6.77
C ALA A 212 4.89 13.72 5.83
N VAL A 213 5.13 14.45 4.73
CA VAL A 213 6.21 14.11 3.79
C VAL A 213 7.57 14.38 4.42
N ALA A 214 8.35 13.32 4.59
CA ALA A 214 9.69 13.33 5.17
C ALA A 214 10.80 13.28 4.11
N GLU A 215 10.67 12.40 3.11
CA GLU A 215 11.68 12.20 2.07
C GLU A 215 11.03 12.18 0.67
N THR A 216 11.83 12.59 -0.33
CA THR A 216 11.39 12.66 -1.72
C THR A 216 12.44 12.13 -2.70
N ASP A 217 13.47 11.46 -2.19
CA ASP A 217 14.52 10.89 -3.00
C ASP A 217 14.09 9.50 -3.49
N TYR A 218 13.95 9.36 -4.81
CA TYR A 218 13.51 8.17 -5.55
C TYR A 218 12.06 7.72 -5.30
N ALA A 219 11.39 8.19 -4.26
CA ALA A 219 10.00 7.92 -3.96
C ALA A 219 9.48 8.94 -2.94
N THR A 220 8.17 9.10 -2.83
CA THR A 220 7.56 9.89 -1.77
C THR A 220 7.38 9.06 -0.52
N THR A 221 7.99 9.52 0.59
CA THR A 221 7.93 8.88 1.91
C THR A 221 7.17 9.75 2.89
N LEU A 222 6.17 9.19 3.55
CA LEU A 222 5.46 9.79 4.66
C LEU A 222 6.04 9.29 5.99
N ALA A 223 6.12 10.15 7.01
CA ALA A 223 6.60 9.77 8.34
C ALA A 223 5.80 10.42 9.47
N GLY A 224 5.75 9.72 10.60
CA GLY A 224 5.14 10.18 11.85
C GLY A 224 5.59 9.30 13.03
N GLU A 225 5.80 9.89 14.20
CA GLU A 225 6.13 9.21 15.46
C GLU A 225 7.28 8.17 15.37
N GLY A 226 8.27 8.44 14.51
CA GLY A 226 9.42 7.55 14.32
C GLY A 226 9.23 6.43 13.28
N GLU A 227 8.05 6.31 12.72
CA GLU A 227 7.71 5.36 11.66
C GLU A 227 7.65 6.03 10.29
N SER A 228 7.77 5.25 9.21
CA SER A 228 7.69 5.78 7.85
C SER A 228 7.07 4.78 6.87
N ILE A 229 6.46 5.31 5.81
CA ILE A 229 5.88 4.54 4.70
C ILE A 229 6.38 5.15 3.39
N ARG A 230 7.03 4.32 2.58
CA ARG A 230 7.66 4.72 1.31
C ARG A 230 6.83 4.31 0.09
N THR A 231 7.06 5.00 -1.04
CA THR A 231 6.49 4.69 -2.38
C THR A 231 4.97 4.83 -2.41
N VAL A 232 4.44 5.90 -1.82
CA VAL A 232 2.98 6.10 -1.70
C VAL A 232 2.34 6.62 -2.99
N GLU A 233 3.11 7.22 -3.89
CA GLU A 233 2.69 7.96 -5.07
C GLU A 233 1.87 7.14 -6.07
N HIS A 234 2.25 5.89 -6.36
CA HIS A 234 1.53 5.05 -7.33
C HIS A 234 0.12 4.69 -6.85
N LEU A 235 0.00 4.31 -5.57
CA LEU A 235 -1.29 4.03 -4.96
C LEU A 235 -2.16 5.30 -4.89
N LEU A 236 -1.59 6.42 -4.43
CA LEU A 236 -2.32 7.69 -4.34
C LEU A 236 -2.79 8.19 -5.71
N SER A 237 -1.99 7.96 -6.77
CA SER A 237 -2.36 8.28 -8.15
C SER A 237 -3.61 7.51 -8.60
N ALA A 238 -3.68 6.20 -8.32
CA ALA A 238 -4.86 5.39 -8.59
C ALA A 238 -6.07 5.84 -7.75
N LEU A 239 -5.90 6.08 -6.45
CA LEU A 239 -6.98 6.55 -5.56
C LEU A 239 -7.54 7.89 -6.03
N HIS A 240 -6.66 8.83 -6.44
CA HIS A 240 -7.06 10.11 -7.02
C HIS A 240 -7.95 9.91 -8.26
N ALA A 241 -7.51 9.09 -9.22
CA ALA A 241 -8.23 8.87 -10.47
C ALA A 241 -9.61 8.22 -10.28
N TYR A 242 -9.77 7.38 -9.25
CA TYR A 242 -11.05 6.75 -8.88
C TYR A 242 -11.89 7.59 -7.91
N GLY A 243 -11.34 8.71 -7.42
CA GLY A 243 -12.01 9.61 -6.48
C GLY A 243 -12.20 9.00 -5.09
N VAL A 244 -11.37 8.02 -4.70
CA VAL A 244 -11.43 7.41 -3.37
C VAL A 244 -10.73 8.30 -2.37
N GLY A 245 -11.50 8.96 -1.50
CA GLY A 245 -11.00 9.95 -0.54
C GLY A 245 -11.05 9.55 0.93
N ASN A 246 -11.70 8.42 1.27
CA ASN A 246 -11.86 7.96 2.65
C ASN A 246 -11.38 6.51 2.78
N LEU A 247 -10.13 6.32 3.20
CA LEU A 247 -9.49 5.00 3.21
C LEU A 247 -8.45 4.86 4.31
N LEU A 248 -8.47 3.75 5.03
CA LEU A 248 -7.39 3.33 5.92
C LEU A 248 -6.49 2.33 5.18
N ILE A 249 -5.19 2.58 5.18
CA ILE A 249 -4.18 1.76 4.51
C ILE A 249 -3.21 1.26 5.56
N LYS A 250 -3.28 -0.04 5.89
CA LYS A 250 -2.35 -0.65 6.85
C LYS A 250 -1.24 -1.34 6.08
N VAL A 251 0.01 -1.00 6.36
CA VAL A 251 1.17 -1.50 5.60
C VAL A 251 2.42 -1.54 6.46
N HIS A 252 3.39 -2.37 6.10
CA HIS A 252 4.70 -2.45 6.75
C HIS A 252 5.75 -1.72 5.90
N GLY A 253 6.11 -0.50 6.31
CA GLY A 253 7.27 0.27 5.82
C GLY A 253 7.23 0.76 4.37
N GLU A 254 6.68 0.01 3.43
CA GLU A 254 6.67 0.36 2.01
C GLU A 254 5.43 -0.19 1.28
N ILE A 255 4.86 0.61 0.39
CA ILE A 255 3.77 0.17 -0.50
C ILE A 255 4.31 -0.84 -1.50
N PRO A 256 3.61 -1.99 -1.72
CA PRO A 256 4.04 -2.96 -2.72
C PRO A 256 4.09 -2.33 -4.11
N VAL A 257 5.21 -2.53 -4.82
CA VAL A 257 5.42 -1.93 -6.16
C VAL A 257 4.60 -2.61 -7.26
N LEU A 258 4.15 -3.84 -7.01
CA LEU A 258 3.40 -4.69 -7.94
C LEU A 258 4.15 -4.86 -9.27
N ASP A 259 3.60 -4.38 -10.39
CA ASP A 259 4.21 -4.40 -11.70
C ASP A 259 5.03 -3.12 -12.03
N GLY A 260 5.22 -2.25 -11.04
CA GLY A 260 5.93 -0.97 -11.21
C GLY A 260 5.09 0.19 -11.70
N SER A 261 3.79 -0.04 -11.93
CA SER A 261 2.83 0.96 -12.43
C SER A 261 1.66 1.14 -11.45
N ALA A 262 0.66 1.93 -11.82
CA ALA A 262 -0.59 2.05 -11.06
C ALA A 262 -1.71 1.12 -11.59
N LEU A 263 -1.46 0.35 -12.65
CA LEU A 263 -2.49 -0.45 -13.31
C LEU A 263 -3.07 -1.54 -12.40
N GLU A 264 -2.21 -2.24 -11.66
CA GLU A 264 -2.67 -3.29 -10.74
C GLU A 264 -3.51 -2.71 -9.60
N PHE A 265 -3.20 -1.50 -9.09
CA PHE A 265 -4.06 -0.81 -8.13
C PHE A 265 -5.42 -0.47 -8.74
N CYS A 266 -5.48 -0.02 -10.00
CA CYS A 266 -6.74 0.22 -10.70
C CYS A 266 -7.59 -1.06 -10.78
N LYS A 267 -6.97 -2.21 -11.13
CA LYS A 267 -7.67 -3.50 -11.18
C LYS A 267 -8.23 -3.90 -9.81
N VAL A 268 -7.46 -3.72 -8.75
CA VAL A 268 -7.88 -3.96 -7.36
C VAL A 268 -9.09 -3.10 -7.00
N LEU A 269 -9.06 -1.80 -7.31
CA LEU A 269 -10.17 -0.88 -7.05
C LEU A 269 -11.45 -1.25 -7.82
N GLU A 270 -11.31 -1.72 -9.06
CA GLU A 270 -12.44 -2.19 -9.87
C GLU A 270 -13.02 -3.53 -9.38
N GLU A 271 -12.16 -4.49 -9.01
CA GLU A 271 -12.58 -5.80 -8.50
C GLU A 271 -13.40 -5.66 -7.20
N ILE A 272 -12.96 -4.80 -6.29
CA ILE A 272 -13.63 -4.58 -5.00
C ILE A 272 -14.83 -3.67 -5.15
N GLY A 273 -14.77 -2.76 -6.10
CA GLY A 273 -15.73 -1.71 -6.35
C GLY A 273 -15.58 -0.52 -5.43
N VAL A 274 -15.86 0.63 -5.98
CA VAL A 274 -15.91 1.92 -5.28
C VAL A 274 -17.37 2.18 -4.86
N ALA A 275 -17.57 2.64 -3.61
CA ALA A 275 -18.86 3.00 -3.06
C ALA A 275 -18.97 4.53 -2.96
N GLU A 276 -20.08 5.10 -3.43
CA GLU A 276 -20.42 6.50 -3.17
C GLU A 276 -20.96 6.64 -1.75
N GLN A 277 -20.60 7.74 -1.11
CA GLN A 277 -21.01 8.13 0.24
C GLN A 277 -22.03 9.28 0.15
N VAL A 278 -22.57 9.74 1.28
CA VAL A 278 -23.62 10.75 1.27
C VAL A 278 -23.05 12.18 1.19
N GLU A 279 -21.90 12.40 1.80
CA GLU A 279 -21.29 13.74 1.87
C GLU A 279 -20.72 14.20 0.52
N PRO A 280 -20.84 15.51 0.17
CA PRO A 280 -20.28 16.03 -1.06
C PRO A 280 -18.74 15.99 -1.06
N GLN A 281 -18.18 15.64 -2.20
CA GLN A 281 -16.73 15.70 -2.43
C GLN A 281 -16.30 17.15 -2.65
N ARG A 282 -15.24 17.56 -1.98
CA ARG A 282 -14.58 18.85 -2.20
C ARG A 282 -13.33 18.67 -3.05
N GLU A 283 -12.92 19.73 -3.74
CA GLU A 283 -11.68 19.81 -4.50
C GLU A 283 -10.97 21.14 -4.24
N VAL A 284 -9.65 21.14 -4.34
CA VAL A 284 -8.84 22.36 -4.35
C VAL A 284 -8.94 23.00 -5.73
N VAL A 285 -9.49 24.21 -5.80
CA VAL A 285 -9.57 25.00 -7.03
C VAL A 285 -8.40 25.97 -7.07
N ILE A 286 -7.55 25.86 -8.06
CA ILE A 286 -6.42 26.76 -8.25
C ILE A 286 -6.94 28.11 -8.74
N ASP A 287 -6.68 29.16 -7.96
CA ASP A 287 -7.17 30.55 -8.18
C ASP A 287 -6.18 31.41 -8.95
N ARG A 288 -4.89 31.10 -8.91
CA ARG A 288 -3.79 31.80 -9.56
C ARG A 288 -2.66 30.85 -9.92
N ARG A 289 -1.65 31.37 -10.62
CA ARG A 289 -0.43 30.60 -10.91
C ARG A 289 0.42 30.43 -9.64
N TYR A 290 0.71 29.18 -9.31
CA TYR A 290 1.76 28.79 -8.36
C TYR A 290 2.89 28.13 -9.13
N GLU A 291 4.13 28.48 -8.79
CA GLU A 291 5.30 27.98 -9.52
C GLU A 291 6.46 27.67 -8.58
N VAL A 292 7.16 26.59 -8.87
CA VAL A 292 8.44 26.21 -8.26
C VAL A 292 9.46 26.15 -9.36
N ASN A 293 10.52 26.97 -9.22
CA ASN A 293 11.65 27.00 -10.12
C ASN A 293 12.81 26.21 -9.50
N GLY A 294 13.28 25.20 -10.21
CA GLY A 294 14.55 24.55 -9.91
C GLY A 294 15.73 25.30 -10.51
N ALA A 295 16.94 24.80 -10.33
CA ALA A 295 18.12 25.30 -11.00
C ALA A 295 18.04 25.04 -12.53
N GLY A 296 18.23 26.06 -13.35
CA GLY A 296 18.29 25.95 -14.80
C GLY A 296 16.93 25.82 -15.50
N GLU A 297 16.75 24.78 -16.31
CA GLU A 297 15.54 24.59 -17.14
C GLU A 297 14.35 23.95 -16.42
N LYS A 298 14.46 23.62 -15.13
CA LYS A 298 13.38 23.02 -14.36
C LYS A 298 12.25 24.00 -14.11
N VAL A 299 11.02 23.57 -14.37
CA VAL A 299 9.80 24.34 -14.09
C VAL A 299 8.71 23.39 -13.64
N LEU A 300 8.05 23.71 -12.55
CA LEU A 300 6.78 23.12 -12.17
C LEU A 300 5.81 24.24 -11.80
N ALA A 301 4.71 24.34 -12.52
CA ALA A 301 3.69 25.34 -12.28
C ALA A 301 2.31 24.72 -12.34
N ILE A 302 1.36 25.31 -11.59
CA ILE A 302 -0.06 25.03 -11.70
C ILE A 302 -0.81 26.33 -11.88
N GLU A 303 -1.80 26.34 -12.79
CA GLU A 303 -2.60 27.51 -13.17
C GLU A 303 -4.10 27.17 -13.10
N PRO A 304 -4.99 28.18 -12.98
CA PRO A 304 -6.42 27.97 -13.04
C PRO A 304 -6.86 27.23 -14.31
N ALA A 305 -7.73 26.23 -14.16
CA ALA A 305 -8.37 25.51 -15.27
C ALA A 305 -9.69 24.90 -14.80
N ASP A 306 -10.52 24.45 -15.74
CA ASP A 306 -11.83 23.85 -15.43
C ASP A 306 -11.74 22.37 -15.02
N GLU A 307 -10.60 21.71 -15.30
CA GLU A 307 -10.34 20.30 -14.98
C GLU A 307 -8.85 20.10 -14.68
N LEU A 308 -8.50 18.98 -14.06
CA LEU A 308 -7.09 18.61 -13.89
C LEU A 308 -6.49 18.21 -15.24
N SER A 309 -5.47 18.94 -15.67
CA SER A 309 -4.61 18.54 -16.77
C SER A 309 -3.14 18.61 -16.38
N VAL A 310 -2.34 17.68 -16.88
CA VAL A 310 -0.91 17.58 -16.59
C VAL A 310 -0.15 17.48 -17.91
N SER A 311 0.77 18.41 -18.16
CA SER A 311 1.74 18.34 -19.25
C SER A 311 3.14 18.18 -18.67
N TYR A 312 3.91 17.26 -19.24
CA TYR A 312 5.29 16.98 -18.79
C TYR A 312 6.26 16.92 -19.96
N LEU A 313 7.38 17.64 -19.84
CA LEU A 313 8.55 17.47 -20.69
C LEU A 313 9.65 16.77 -19.90
N LEU A 314 10.01 15.58 -20.35
CA LEU A 314 11.10 14.77 -19.83
C LEU A 314 12.31 14.87 -20.77
N ARG A 315 13.52 14.89 -20.22
CA ARG A 315 14.77 14.78 -21.01
C ARG A 315 15.81 13.99 -20.23
N TYR A 316 16.22 12.87 -20.82
CA TYR A 316 17.31 12.04 -20.36
C TYR A 316 18.28 11.78 -21.52
N PRO A 317 19.50 11.28 -21.27
CA PRO A 317 20.35 10.76 -22.33
C PRO A 317 19.65 9.63 -23.13
N PRO A 318 20.10 9.32 -24.35
CA PRO A 318 19.68 8.09 -25.02
C PRO A 318 19.81 6.88 -24.09
N PRO A 319 18.97 5.86 -24.25
CA PRO A 319 17.93 5.67 -25.26
C PRO A 319 16.59 6.38 -24.95
N VAL A 320 16.43 7.02 -23.80
CA VAL A 320 15.18 7.68 -23.39
C VAL A 320 14.91 8.94 -24.23
N GLY A 321 15.91 9.82 -24.38
CA GLY A 321 15.80 11.05 -25.14
C GLY A 321 14.90 12.11 -24.49
N GLU A 322 14.29 12.94 -25.36
CA GLU A 322 13.29 13.93 -24.96
C GLU A 322 11.89 13.38 -25.27
N GLN A 323 11.01 13.44 -24.27
CA GLN A 323 9.63 12.98 -24.38
C GLN A 323 8.68 14.08 -23.83
N PHE A 324 7.55 14.25 -24.48
CA PHE A 324 6.49 15.15 -24.04
C PHE A 324 5.16 14.42 -24.08
N TYR A 325 4.37 14.60 -23.03
CA TYR A 325 2.98 14.12 -22.98
C TYR A 325 2.10 15.11 -22.23
N GLU A 326 0.85 15.24 -22.67
CA GLU A 326 -0.19 16.03 -22.00
C GLU A 326 -1.45 15.18 -21.83
N LEU A 327 -1.97 15.15 -20.60
CA LEU A 327 -3.18 14.43 -20.25
C LEU A 327 -4.19 15.36 -19.61
N LYS A 328 -5.46 15.23 -19.99
CA LYS A 328 -6.61 15.70 -19.24
C LYS A 328 -7.22 14.53 -18.48
N VAL A 329 -7.29 14.64 -17.15
CA VAL A 329 -7.80 13.57 -16.28
C VAL A 329 -9.32 13.69 -16.19
N THR A 330 -10.01 13.29 -17.26
CA THR A 330 -11.46 13.44 -17.37
C THR A 330 -12.24 12.28 -16.72
N SER A 331 -11.64 11.12 -16.59
CA SER A 331 -12.24 9.93 -15.95
C SER A 331 -11.20 8.92 -15.53
N SER A 332 -11.59 7.97 -14.65
CA SER A 332 -10.77 6.82 -14.28
C SER A 332 -10.42 5.94 -15.48
N ASP A 333 -11.30 5.81 -16.48
CA ASP A 333 -11.04 5.02 -17.71
C ASP A 333 -9.93 5.65 -18.55
N VAL A 334 -9.92 7.00 -18.69
CA VAL A 334 -8.86 7.71 -19.38
C VAL A 334 -7.53 7.53 -18.65
N TYR A 335 -7.51 7.72 -17.34
CA TYR A 335 -6.32 7.49 -16.51
C TYR A 335 -5.80 6.05 -16.62
N LYS A 336 -6.69 5.06 -16.49
CA LYS A 336 -6.34 3.64 -16.56
C LYS A 336 -5.75 3.25 -17.92
N ARG A 337 -6.25 3.83 -19.01
CA ARG A 337 -5.76 3.53 -20.36
C ARG A 337 -4.45 4.24 -20.68
N GLU A 338 -4.33 5.52 -20.29
CA GLU A 338 -3.26 6.39 -20.79
C GLU A 338 -2.07 6.51 -19.81
N ILE A 339 -2.30 6.41 -18.50
CA ILE A 339 -1.29 6.70 -17.48
C ILE A 339 -0.99 5.51 -16.58
N ALA A 340 -2.03 4.84 -16.05
CA ALA A 340 -1.86 3.78 -15.08
C ALA A 340 -0.91 2.65 -15.51
N PRO A 341 -0.80 2.27 -16.81
CA PRO A 341 0.11 1.21 -17.23
C PRO A 341 1.60 1.63 -17.26
N ALA A 342 1.93 2.93 -17.16
CA ALA A 342 3.30 3.41 -17.25
C ALA A 342 4.11 3.00 -16.01
N ARG A 343 5.18 2.24 -16.22
CA ARG A 343 6.02 1.68 -15.15
C ARG A 343 7.14 2.61 -14.73
N THR A 344 7.53 2.48 -13.46
CA THR A 344 8.74 3.10 -12.93
C THR A 344 9.99 2.58 -13.63
N PHE A 345 11.06 3.36 -13.61
CA PHE A 345 12.27 3.04 -14.33
C PHE A 345 13.53 3.47 -13.56
N GLY A 346 14.62 2.82 -13.87
CA GLY A 346 15.96 3.15 -13.34
C GLY A 346 17.04 2.89 -14.38
N PHE A 347 18.20 3.49 -14.18
CA PHE A 347 19.34 3.36 -15.10
C PHE A 347 20.35 2.35 -14.57
N MET A 348 20.87 1.51 -15.45
CA MET A 348 21.90 0.52 -15.12
C MET A 348 23.11 1.17 -14.43
N LYS A 349 23.53 2.35 -14.88
CA LYS A 349 24.66 3.10 -14.30
C LYS A 349 24.46 3.48 -12.84
N ASP A 350 23.21 3.63 -12.40
CA ASP A 350 22.87 4.09 -11.05
C ASP A 350 22.68 2.92 -10.06
N LEU A 351 22.59 1.66 -10.54
CA LEU A 351 22.35 0.48 -9.71
C LEU A 351 23.35 0.31 -8.59
N LYS A 352 24.65 0.58 -8.86
CA LYS A 352 25.68 0.46 -7.82
C LYS A 352 25.43 1.44 -6.69
N MET A 353 25.17 2.70 -7.02
CA MET A 353 24.86 3.76 -6.05
C MET A 353 23.57 3.45 -5.28
N LEU A 354 22.53 2.99 -5.97
CA LEU A 354 21.26 2.60 -5.33
C LEU A 354 21.47 1.47 -4.32
N ASN A 355 22.25 0.44 -4.68
CA ASN A 355 22.61 -0.65 -3.76
C ASN A 355 23.40 -0.15 -2.54
N GLU A 356 24.35 0.75 -2.71
CA GLU A 356 25.11 1.36 -1.61
C GLU A 356 24.22 2.17 -0.66
N LEU A 357 23.14 2.76 -1.19
CA LEU A 357 22.11 3.47 -0.42
C LEU A 357 21.03 2.52 0.17
N GLY A 358 21.12 1.22 -0.07
CA GLY A 358 20.11 0.24 0.35
C GLY A 358 18.78 0.35 -0.40
N LEU A 359 18.79 0.92 -1.61
CA LEU A 359 17.61 1.13 -2.45
C LEU A 359 17.57 0.15 -3.62
N GLY A 360 16.39 -0.06 -4.19
CA GLY A 360 16.19 -0.88 -5.39
C GLY A 360 16.33 -2.39 -5.17
N SER A 361 16.43 -2.85 -3.92
CA SER A 361 16.58 -4.29 -3.60
C SER A 361 15.40 -5.14 -4.04
N GLY A 362 14.23 -4.54 -4.25
CA GLY A 362 13.00 -5.19 -4.74
C GLY A 362 12.81 -5.10 -6.25
N GLY A 363 13.72 -4.46 -6.97
CA GLY A 363 13.69 -4.41 -8.43
C GLY A 363 13.79 -5.82 -9.03
N ARG A 364 12.82 -6.18 -9.88
CA ARG A 364 12.77 -7.44 -10.61
C ARG A 364 12.58 -7.13 -12.09
N LEU A 365 12.83 -8.11 -12.95
CA LEU A 365 12.72 -7.93 -14.40
C LEU A 365 11.31 -7.58 -14.89
N ASP A 366 10.30 -7.75 -14.05
CA ASP A 366 8.88 -7.59 -14.35
C ASP A 366 8.20 -6.40 -13.63
N ASN A 367 8.90 -5.72 -12.70
CA ASN A 367 8.29 -4.66 -11.88
C ASN A 367 8.94 -3.27 -12.02
N PHE A 368 9.88 -3.08 -12.94
CA PHE A 368 10.42 -1.79 -13.33
C PHE A 368 11.11 -1.87 -14.70
N ILE A 369 11.36 -0.72 -15.32
CA ILE A 369 12.08 -0.63 -16.58
C ILE A 369 13.55 -0.34 -16.29
N LEU A 370 14.45 -1.24 -16.71
CA LEU A 370 15.90 -1.06 -16.59
C LEU A 370 16.46 -0.48 -17.89
N VAL A 371 16.94 0.76 -17.82
CA VAL A 371 17.51 1.49 -18.95
C VAL A 371 19.02 1.28 -19.00
N GLY A 372 19.51 0.71 -20.10
CA GLY A 372 20.92 0.55 -20.40
C GLY A 372 21.54 1.79 -21.04
N GLU A 373 22.69 1.61 -21.69
CA GLU A 373 23.37 2.69 -22.44
C GLU A 373 22.71 2.94 -23.79
N ASP A 374 22.30 1.87 -24.50
CA ASP A 374 21.79 1.95 -25.87
C ASP A 374 20.30 1.57 -25.97
N ASP A 375 19.75 0.83 -25.00
CA ASP A 375 18.38 0.30 -25.08
C ASP A 375 17.79 -0.01 -23.70
N VAL A 376 16.51 -0.34 -23.64
CA VAL A 376 15.84 -0.95 -22.49
C VAL A 376 16.23 -2.43 -22.41
N ILE A 377 16.69 -2.88 -21.23
CA ILE A 377 17.36 -4.18 -21.08
C ILE A 377 16.39 -5.33 -20.83
N ASN A 378 15.41 -5.09 -19.97
CA ASN A 378 14.66 -6.18 -19.33
C ASN A 378 13.22 -6.39 -19.86
N THR A 379 12.71 -5.47 -20.65
CA THR A 379 11.29 -5.51 -21.07
C THR A 379 11.04 -4.67 -22.31
N GLU A 380 9.95 -4.93 -23.01
CA GLU A 380 9.41 -4.03 -24.02
C GLU A 380 8.62 -2.89 -23.35
N LEU A 381 8.66 -1.70 -23.92
CA LEU A 381 7.87 -0.57 -23.45
C LEU A 381 6.39 -0.77 -23.78
N ARG A 382 5.52 -0.45 -22.84
CA ARG A 382 4.06 -0.46 -23.03
C ARG A 382 3.57 0.70 -23.89
N PHE A 383 4.31 1.80 -23.87
CA PHE A 383 4.12 3.00 -24.70
C PHE A 383 5.48 3.49 -25.20
N PRO A 384 5.56 4.04 -26.43
CA PRO A 384 6.83 4.66 -26.89
C PRO A 384 7.33 5.78 -25.99
N ASP A 385 6.42 6.42 -25.26
CA ASP A 385 6.62 7.53 -24.34
C ASP A 385 6.32 7.14 -22.87
N GLU A 386 6.58 5.87 -22.50
CA GLU A 386 6.24 5.32 -21.18
C GLU A 386 6.89 6.10 -20.02
N PHE A 387 8.12 6.56 -20.21
CA PHE A 387 8.87 7.29 -19.17
C PHE A 387 8.21 8.62 -18.78
N VAL A 388 7.74 9.41 -19.73
CA VAL A 388 7.07 10.68 -19.43
C VAL A 388 5.67 10.45 -18.85
N ARG A 389 4.97 9.40 -19.29
CA ARG A 389 3.67 9.02 -18.71
C ARG A 389 3.80 8.62 -17.24
N HIS A 390 4.88 7.91 -16.90
CA HIS A 390 5.15 7.58 -15.50
C HIS A 390 5.40 8.83 -14.65
N LYS A 391 6.12 9.84 -15.18
CA LYS A 391 6.29 11.13 -14.47
C LYS A 391 4.97 11.87 -14.24
N ILE A 392 4.00 11.72 -15.13
CA ILE A 392 2.65 12.26 -14.93
C ILE A 392 1.90 11.46 -13.84
N LEU A 393 2.05 10.13 -13.80
CA LEU A 393 1.54 9.28 -12.74
C LEU A 393 2.03 9.74 -11.36
N ASP A 394 3.33 9.97 -11.21
CA ASP A 394 3.98 10.46 -9.99
C ASP A 394 3.38 11.81 -9.56
N ILE A 395 3.23 12.75 -10.49
CA ILE A 395 2.63 14.07 -10.19
C ILE A 395 1.21 13.91 -9.67
N ILE A 396 0.36 13.11 -10.33
CA ILE A 396 -1.04 12.92 -9.91
C ILE A 396 -1.11 12.34 -8.49
N GLY A 397 -0.23 11.38 -8.16
CA GLY A 397 -0.14 10.79 -6.83
C GLY A 397 0.32 11.77 -5.76
N ASP A 398 1.40 12.51 -6.04
CA ASP A 398 1.93 13.51 -5.12
C ASP A 398 0.93 14.65 -4.88
N LEU A 399 0.21 15.11 -5.92
CA LEU A 399 -0.82 16.15 -5.78
C LEU A 399 -1.94 15.73 -4.83
N TYR A 400 -2.25 14.44 -4.72
CA TYR A 400 -3.30 13.97 -3.82
C TYR A 400 -2.94 14.11 -2.33
N LEU A 401 -1.68 14.41 -2.00
CA LEU A 401 -1.22 14.77 -0.65
C LEU A 401 -1.71 16.14 -0.17
N LEU A 402 -2.49 16.88 -0.97
CA LEU A 402 -3.32 17.99 -0.48
C LEU A 402 -4.53 17.52 0.35
N GLY A 403 -4.83 16.20 0.35
CA GLY A 403 -5.99 15.61 1.02
C GLY A 403 -7.31 15.73 0.23
N TYR A 404 -7.28 16.38 -0.92
CA TYR A 404 -8.42 16.61 -1.81
C TYR A 404 -7.99 16.47 -3.27
N PRO A 405 -8.90 16.11 -4.19
CA PRO A 405 -8.66 16.28 -5.61
C PRO A 405 -8.33 17.74 -5.92
N ILE A 406 -7.60 17.98 -7.00
CA ILE A 406 -7.19 19.31 -7.42
C ILE A 406 -7.71 19.62 -8.82
N ARG A 407 -8.16 20.85 -9.04
CA ARG A 407 -8.58 21.38 -10.33
C ARG A 407 -7.63 22.49 -10.77
N GLY A 408 -6.93 22.26 -11.87
CA GLY A 408 -5.92 23.18 -12.40
C GLY A 408 -5.11 22.55 -13.52
N LYS A 409 -4.36 23.36 -14.25
CA LYS A 409 -3.44 22.94 -15.30
C LYS A 409 -2.01 22.91 -14.78
N VAL A 410 -1.43 21.71 -14.69
CA VAL A 410 -0.03 21.49 -14.31
C VAL A 410 0.86 21.50 -15.54
N THR A 411 1.94 22.29 -15.50
CA THR A 411 3.02 22.26 -16.48
C THR A 411 4.31 21.92 -15.77
N ALA A 412 4.89 20.76 -16.14
CA ALA A 412 6.12 20.24 -15.55
C ALA A 412 7.22 20.07 -16.59
N ARG A 413 8.44 20.41 -16.21
CA ARG A 413 9.64 20.25 -17.04
C ARG A 413 10.80 19.83 -16.16
N LEU A 414 11.33 18.62 -16.41
CA LEU A 414 12.54 18.07 -15.75
C LEU A 414 12.45 18.05 -14.22
N THR A 415 11.27 17.82 -13.67
CA THR A 415 10.98 17.86 -12.22
C THR A 415 10.88 16.45 -11.61
N GLY A 416 10.70 16.36 -10.29
CA GLY A 416 10.49 15.13 -9.56
C GLY A 416 9.73 15.37 -8.27
N HIS A 417 9.64 14.35 -7.39
CA HIS A 417 8.86 14.40 -6.16
C HIS A 417 9.17 15.62 -5.29
N ARG A 418 10.46 16.00 -5.15
CA ARG A 418 10.87 17.20 -4.39
C ARG A 418 10.18 18.46 -4.90
N ASP A 419 10.12 18.64 -6.23
CA ASP A 419 9.48 19.80 -6.84
C ASP A 419 7.94 19.74 -6.65
N ASN A 420 7.34 18.54 -6.78
CA ASN A 420 5.92 18.31 -6.56
C ASN A 420 5.52 18.71 -5.13
N ILE A 421 6.26 18.23 -4.14
CA ILE A 421 6.01 18.54 -2.73
C ILE A 421 6.26 20.04 -2.42
N ALA A 422 7.26 20.64 -3.04
CA ALA A 422 7.51 22.07 -2.91
C ALA A 422 6.32 22.91 -3.47
N LEU A 423 5.73 22.48 -4.60
CA LEU A 423 4.54 23.10 -5.16
C LEU A 423 3.34 22.99 -4.22
N LEU A 424 3.09 21.81 -3.63
CA LEU A 424 2.01 21.62 -2.65
C LEU A 424 2.17 22.54 -1.44
N ARG A 425 3.38 22.61 -0.87
CA ARG A 425 3.69 23.49 0.26
C ARG A 425 3.44 24.96 -0.11
N ARG A 426 3.75 25.35 -1.35
CA ARG A 426 3.50 26.71 -1.84
C ARG A 426 2.01 27.00 -2.01
N ILE A 427 1.21 26.05 -2.47
CA ILE A 427 -0.25 26.20 -2.57
C ILE A 427 -0.88 26.38 -1.19
N ILE A 428 -0.42 25.64 -0.17
CA ILE A 428 -0.95 25.74 1.20
C ILE A 428 -0.52 27.04 1.89
N SER A 429 0.69 27.53 1.62
CA SER A 429 1.18 28.78 2.26
C SER A 429 0.68 30.06 1.59
N GLY A 430 -0.01 30.00 0.46
CA GLY A 430 -0.60 31.13 -0.25
C GLY A 430 0.39 31.82 -1.19
#